data_9428f190507fc12c475bec20cc787cd1
#
_entry.id   9428f190507fc12c475bec20cc787cd1
#
_cell.length_a   1.000
_cell.length_b   1.000
_cell.length_c   1.000
_cell.angle_alpha   90.00
_cell.angle_beta   90.00
_cell.angle_gamma   90.00
#
_symmetry.space_group_name_H-M   'P 1'
#
loop_
_entity.id
_entity.type
_entity.pdbx_description
1 polymer ?
#
loop_
_entity_poly.entity_id
_entity_poly.type
_entity_poly.pdbx_seq_one_letter_code
_entity_poly.pdbx_strand_id
1 'polypeptide(L)'
;MNQDYMKTKPILPLVLSMSLPMVLSMLVNSLYNIVDSFFVARISENAMNALSLVFPIQNLITAIAVGFGVGVNAVIAFYLGTEDHKKAEDSMAQGLLLSAIHGIILMVVCVVFIPNFLKFFTNDPVVLKDGILYGRIAFSFSFVIQVGIAFEKIYQSLGRMALTMKIMIIGCVTNIILDPILIFGLGPIPAMGIAGAAVATGIGQTVPFILYLYYYKVDLPLRIHKEALESTQYYKKLYGIGIPATLNIALPSVLISVLNAILISYSAIYVVVLGIYYKLQTFVFMPSNGIIQGIRPLVGYNYGAKEYDRINKIYKLTLCLSLIIMIAGTLLCFVFPKEIMGLFTKNKETLDAGVIALRIISISFVFSSLSLTSGGVLEGLGMGIPSLIISLCRYVVIILPCAYILSSLLGPTGVWHAFWITEVFTAVISLLIYKKKKKDSFNL
;
A
#
# COMPACT_ATOMS: atom_id res chain seq x y z
N MET A 1 -3.50 24.00 -16.16
CA MET A 1 -2.05 23.88 -15.84
C MET A 1 -1.44 22.97 -16.89
N ASN A 2 -0.37 23.42 -17.49
CA ASN A 2 0.35 22.61 -18.47
C ASN A 2 1.17 21.53 -17.75
N GLN A 3 0.88 20.24 -18.00
CA GLN A 3 1.63 19.09 -17.46
C GLN A 3 2.92 18.80 -18.26
N ASP A 4 3.28 19.61 -19.24
CA ASP A 4 4.47 19.43 -20.08
C ASP A 4 5.77 19.33 -19.28
N TYR A 5 5.80 19.84 -18.05
CA TYR A 5 6.94 19.67 -17.18
C TYR A 5 7.27 18.20 -16.90
N MET A 6 6.28 17.28 -16.99
CA MET A 6 6.52 15.83 -16.83
C MET A 6 7.33 15.24 -17.98
N LYS A 7 7.23 15.84 -19.19
CA LYS A 7 8.02 15.42 -20.37
C LYS A 7 9.25 16.30 -20.64
N THR A 8 9.39 17.49 -19.98
CA THR A 8 10.45 18.45 -20.31
C THR A 8 11.50 18.62 -19.21
N LYS A 9 11.12 18.61 -17.92
CA LYS A 9 12.04 18.82 -16.80
C LYS A 9 13.16 17.75 -16.73
N PRO A 10 14.36 18.10 -16.22
CA PRO A 10 15.42 17.12 -15.93
C PRO A 10 14.90 16.00 -15.02
N ILE A 11 15.31 14.76 -15.29
CA ILE A 11 14.67 13.56 -14.71
C ILE A 11 14.89 13.46 -13.20
N LEU A 12 16.11 13.71 -12.69
CA LEU A 12 16.40 13.58 -11.27
C LEU A 12 15.57 14.55 -10.41
N PRO A 13 15.56 15.88 -10.66
CA PRO A 13 14.71 16.79 -9.90
C PRO A 13 13.22 16.47 -10.05
N LEU A 14 12.79 16.00 -11.24
CA LEU A 14 11.40 15.62 -11.47
C LEU A 14 11.01 14.41 -10.62
N VAL A 15 11.77 13.32 -10.65
CA VAL A 15 11.53 12.12 -9.85
C VAL A 15 11.53 12.47 -8.36
N LEU A 16 12.51 13.23 -7.88
CA LEU A 16 12.57 13.62 -6.46
C LEU A 16 11.38 14.49 -6.05
N SER A 17 10.97 15.46 -6.87
CA SER A 17 9.82 16.32 -6.57
C SER A 17 8.50 15.57 -6.49
N MET A 18 8.37 14.44 -7.20
CA MET A 18 7.19 13.59 -7.16
C MET A 18 7.27 12.52 -6.05
N SER A 19 8.47 12.02 -5.79
CA SER A 19 8.68 10.89 -4.87
C SER A 19 8.81 11.32 -3.40
N LEU A 20 9.52 12.42 -3.10
CA LEU A 20 9.70 12.85 -1.71
C LEU A 20 8.39 13.11 -0.97
N PRO A 21 7.38 13.81 -1.58
CA PRO A 21 6.07 13.93 -0.93
C PRO A 21 5.43 12.58 -0.63
N MET A 22 5.57 11.57 -1.50
CA MET A 22 5.00 10.25 -1.28
C MET A 22 5.72 9.48 -0.16
N VAL A 23 7.05 9.57 -0.10
CA VAL A 23 7.83 8.99 1.00
C VAL A 23 7.40 9.60 2.35
N LEU A 24 7.29 10.94 2.41
CA LEU A 24 6.83 11.64 3.61
C LEU A 24 5.40 11.24 3.98
N SER A 25 4.51 11.14 2.99
CA SER A 25 3.15 10.67 3.18
C SER A 25 3.10 9.29 3.84
N MET A 26 3.89 8.34 3.33
CA MET A 26 3.94 6.99 3.87
C MET A 26 4.50 6.98 5.29
N LEU A 27 5.53 7.80 5.58
CA LEU A 27 6.09 7.92 6.92
C LEU A 27 5.05 8.44 7.92
N VAL A 28 4.35 9.54 7.58
CA VAL A 28 3.31 10.12 8.44
C VAL A 28 2.16 9.14 8.65
N ASN A 29 1.75 8.42 7.60
CA ASN A 29 0.71 7.38 7.72
C ASN A 29 1.13 6.23 8.64
N SER A 30 2.40 5.82 8.61
CA SER A 30 2.90 4.79 9.53
C SER A 30 2.95 5.28 10.97
N LEU A 31 3.37 6.52 11.20
CA LEU A 31 3.36 7.15 12.52
C LEU A 31 1.95 7.26 13.09
N TYR A 32 1.00 7.71 12.27
CA TYR A 32 -0.41 7.77 12.64
C TYR A 32 -0.94 6.41 13.11
N ASN A 33 -0.70 5.33 12.35
CA ASN A 33 -1.14 3.97 12.73
C ASN A 33 -0.55 3.50 14.07
N ILE A 34 0.70 3.89 14.37
CA ILE A 34 1.34 3.58 15.66
C ILE A 34 0.67 4.35 16.79
N VAL A 35 0.38 5.64 16.58
CA VAL A 35 -0.25 6.50 17.60
C VAL A 35 -1.68 6.04 17.89
N ASP A 36 -2.48 5.74 16.86
CA ASP A 36 -3.82 5.18 17.00
C ASP A 36 -3.80 3.89 17.84
N SER A 37 -2.95 2.94 17.47
CA SER A 37 -2.79 1.69 18.23
C SER A 37 -2.35 1.92 19.68
N PHE A 38 -1.50 2.91 19.93
CA PHE A 38 -1.07 3.28 21.28
C PHE A 38 -2.23 3.79 22.15
N PHE A 39 -3.12 4.62 21.60
CA PHE A 39 -4.28 5.09 22.35
C PHE A 39 -5.31 3.97 22.60
N VAL A 40 -5.56 3.11 21.60
CA VAL A 40 -6.45 1.95 21.77
C VAL A 40 -5.92 0.97 22.82
N ALA A 41 -4.61 0.70 22.84
CA ALA A 41 -3.98 -0.15 23.84
C ALA A 41 -4.15 0.39 25.28
N ARG A 42 -4.36 1.68 25.46
CA ARG A 42 -4.63 2.31 26.77
C ARG A 42 -6.09 2.17 27.24
N ILE A 43 -7.01 1.77 26.36
CA ILE A 43 -8.40 1.49 26.75
C ILE A 43 -8.43 0.18 27.55
N SER A 44 -8.04 -0.92 26.93
CA SER A 44 -7.95 -2.27 27.53
C SER A 44 -7.25 -3.24 26.56
N GLU A 45 -6.78 -4.38 27.09
CA GLU A 45 -6.29 -5.48 26.25
C GLU A 45 -7.39 -6.03 25.32
N ASN A 46 -8.63 -6.09 25.79
CA ASN A 46 -9.77 -6.54 24.99
C ASN A 46 -10.04 -5.59 23.79
N ALA A 47 -9.92 -4.27 23.97
CA ALA A 47 -10.05 -3.30 22.90
C ALA A 47 -8.95 -3.49 21.86
N MET A 48 -7.70 -3.74 22.28
CA MET A 48 -6.60 -4.01 21.37
C MET A 48 -6.78 -5.33 20.60
N ASN A 49 -7.28 -6.37 21.28
CA ASN A 49 -7.63 -7.64 20.64
C ASN A 49 -8.75 -7.45 19.61
N ALA A 50 -9.80 -6.70 19.96
CA ALA A 50 -10.90 -6.38 19.05
C ALA A 50 -10.40 -5.64 17.80
N LEU A 51 -9.57 -4.60 17.95
CA LEU A 51 -8.96 -3.86 16.85
C LEU A 51 -8.14 -4.80 15.94
N SER A 52 -7.34 -5.68 16.53
CA SER A 52 -6.50 -6.63 15.78
C SER A 52 -7.33 -7.60 14.93
N LEU A 53 -8.48 -8.05 15.42
CA LEU A 53 -9.39 -8.92 14.69
C LEU A 53 -10.15 -8.19 13.57
N VAL A 54 -10.41 -6.89 13.71
CA VAL A 54 -11.07 -6.07 12.66
C VAL A 54 -10.10 -5.63 11.57
N PHE A 55 -8.83 -5.48 11.90
CA PHE A 55 -7.78 -4.96 11.01
C PHE A 55 -7.70 -5.64 9.62
N PRO A 56 -7.85 -6.97 9.47
CA PRO A 56 -7.82 -7.61 8.15
C PRO A 56 -8.88 -7.07 7.19
N ILE A 57 -10.09 -6.77 7.68
CA ILE A 57 -11.17 -6.21 6.85
C ILE A 57 -10.87 -4.75 6.49
N GLN A 58 -10.35 -3.96 7.44
CA GLN A 58 -9.91 -2.58 7.16
C GLN A 58 -8.82 -2.57 6.06
N ASN A 59 -7.86 -3.49 6.16
CA ASN A 59 -6.80 -3.62 5.17
C ASN A 59 -7.33 -4.02 3.80
N LEU A 60 -8.34 -4.92 3.74
CA LEU A 60 -9.02 -5.28 2.49
C LEU A 60 -9.71 -4.08 1.84
N ILE A 61 -10.47 -3.28 2.62
CA ILE A 61 -11.13 -2.06 2.14
C ILE A 61 -10.09 -1.09 1.55
N THR A 62 -8.98 -0.88 2.26
CA THR A 62 -7.89 -0.01 1.81
C THR A 62 -7.18 -0.58 0.57
N ALA A 63 -6.94 -1.89 0.52
CA ALA A 63 -6.30 -2.55 -0.62
C ALA A 63 -7.14 -2.39 -1.90
N ILE A 64 -8.47 -2.51 -1.80
CA ILE A 64 -9.38 -2.29 -2.94
C ILE A 64 -9.33 -0.82 -3.38
N ALA A 65 -9.37 0.13 -2.44
CA ALA A 65 -9.32 1.56 -2.75
C ALA A 65 -8.00 1.95 -3.44
N VAL A 66 -6.86 1.57 -2.85
CA VAL A 66 -5.54 1.90 -3.38
C VAL A 66 -5.28 1.18 -4.70
N GLY A 67 -5.59 -0.12 -4.78
CA GLY A 67 -5.37 -0.92 -5.99
C GLY A 67 -6.20 -0.43 -7.16
N PHE A 68 -7.50 -0.20 -6.97
CA PHE A 68 -8.36 0.37 -8.01
C PHE A 68 -7.91 1.79 -8.38
N GLY A 69 -7.52 2.59 -7.39
CA GLY A 69 -6.97 3.93 -7.57
C GLY A 69 -5.67 3.95 -8.41
N VAL A 70 -4.82 2.92 -8.34
CA VAL A 70 -3.65 2.77 -9.23
C VAL A 70 -4.11 2.67 -10.69
N GLY A 71 -5.20 1.93 -10.95
CA GLY A 71 -5.80 1.86 -12.29
C GLY A 71 -6.29 3.22 -12.76
N VAL A 72 -7.00 3.96 -11.92
CA VAL A 72 -7.48 5.32 -12.21
C VAL A 72 -6.30 6.25 -12.52
N ASN A 73 -5.26 6.22 -11.70
CA ASN A 73 -4.05 7.03 -11.88
C ASN A 73 -3.37 6.75 -13.23
N ALA A 74 -3.13 5.48 -13.56
CA ALA A 74 -2.40 5.09 -14.76
C ALA A 74 -3.17 5.46 -16.04
N VAL A 75 -4.50 5.26 -16.07
CA VAL A 75 -5.34 5.55 -17.24
C VAL A 75 -5.43 7.06 -17.47
N ILE A 76 -5.65 7.86 -16.43
CA ILE A 76 -5.70 9.32 -16.54
C ILE A 76 -4.34 9.87 -16.98
N ALA A 77 -3.24 9.45 -16.33
CA ALA A 77 -1.90 9.91 -16.68
C ALA A 77 -1.56 9.61 -18.14
N PHE A 78 -1.92 8.43 -18.64
CA PHE A 78 -1.76 8.06 -20.04
C PHE A 78 -2.49 9.03 -20.98
N TYR A 79 -3.79 9.30 -20.73
CA TYR A 79 -4.57 10.18 -21.60
C TYR A 79 -4.12 11.65 -21.51
N LEU A 80 -3.65 12.10 -20.37
CA LEU A 80 -3.01 13.41 -20.25
C LEU A 80 -1.72 13.49 -21.09
N GLY A 81 -0.95 12.40 -21.13
CA GLY A 81 0.25 12.30 -21.98
C GLY A 81 -0.07 12.31 -23.49
N THR A 82 -1.21 11.77 -23.89
CA THR A 82 -1.68 11.85 -25.29
C THR A 82 -2.35 13.18 -25.63
N GLU A 83 -2.43 14.12 -24.67
CA GLU A 83 -3.13 15.41 -24.78
C GLU A 83 -4.65 15.28 -25.06
N ASP A 84 -5.21 14.08 -24.80
CA ASP A 84 -6.65 13.82 -24.94
C ASP A 84 -7.37 14.07 -23.60
N HIS A 85 -7.61 15.34 -23.32
CA HIS A 85 -8.24 15.79 -22.06
C HIS A 85 -9.63 15.20 -21.87
N LYS A 86 -10.42 15.01 -22.96
CA LYS A 86 -11.76 14.44 -22.88
C LYS A 86 -11.70 13.00 -22.37
N LYS A 87 -10.80 12.16 -22.90
CA LYS A 87 -10.65 10.78 -22.41
C LYS A 87 -10.10 10.72 -20.97
N ALA A 88 -9.28 11.69 -20.57
CA ALA A 88 -8.83 11.81 -19.18
C ALA A 88 -10.01 12.13 -18.26
N GLU A 89 -10.90 13.07 -18.64
CA GLU A 89 -12.12 13.43 -17.89
C GLU A 89 -13.10 12.25 -17.80
N ASP A 90 -13.36 11.58 -18.92
CA ASP A 90 -14.22 10.40 -18.95
C ASP A 90 -13.69 9.28 -18.05
N SER A 91 -12.38 9.02 -18.11
CA SER A 91 -11.73 8.01 -17.24
C SER A 91 -11.79 8.39 -15.77
N MET A 92 -11.66 9.68 -15.45
CA MET A 92 -11.81 10.22 -14.10
C MET A 92 -13.25 10.02 -13.60
N ALA A 93 -14.24 10.41 -14.38
CA ALA A 93 -15.65 10.31 -14.02
C ALA A 93 -16.07 8.85 -13.75
N GLN A 94 -15.69 7.94 -14.65
CA GLN A 94 -15.96 6.51 -14.49
C GLN A 94 -15.18 5.91 -13.32
N GLY A 95 -13.94 6.31 -13.11
CA GLY A 95 -13.14 5.89 -11.94
C GLY A 95 -13.77 6.31 -10.61
N LEU A 96 -14.27 7.55 -10.52
CA LEU A 96 -14.97 8.04 -9.32
C LEU A 96 -16.30 7.31 -9.11
N LEU A 97 -17.09 7.09 -10.18
CA LEU A 97 -18.36 6.36 -10.11
C LEU A 97 -18.14 4.93 -9.59
N LEU A 98 -17.16 4.21 -10.14
CA LEU A 98 -16.86 2.84 -9.71
C LEU A 98 -16.33 2.82 -8.28
N SER A 99 -15.48 3.77 -7.88
CA SER A 99 -15.03 3.90 -6.50
C SER A 99 -16.18 4.15 -5.53
N ALA A 100 -17.16 4.99 -5.92
CA ALA A 100 -18.37 5.21 -5.11
C ALA A 100 -19.19 3.92 -4.98
N ILE A 101 -19.38 3.17 -6.07
CA ILE A 101 -20.09 1.88 -6.05
C ILE A 101 -19.35 0.89 -5.14
N HIS A 102 -18.02 0.74 -5.28
CA HIS A 102 -17.23 -0.11 -4.38
C HIS A 102 -17.38 0.31 -2.93
N GLY A 103 -17.35 1.62 -2.66
CA GLY A 103 -17.51 2.17 -1.31
C GLY A 103 -18.85 1.82 -0.68
N ILE A 104 -19.95 1.93 -1.42
CA ILE A 104 -21.30 1.55 -0.96
C ILE A 104 -21.38 0.04 -0.73
N ILE A 105 -20.90 -0.77 -1.68
CA ILE A 105 -20.94 -2.23 -1.55
C ILE A 105 -20.13 -2.68 -0.32
N LEU A 106 -18.90 -2.19 -0.17
CA LEU A 106 -18.05 -2.53 0.96
C LEU A 106 -18.63 -2.05 2.30
N MET A 107 -19.20 -0.86 2.34
CA MET A 107 -19.89 -0.33 3.52
C MET A 107 -21.01 -1.30 3.95
N VAL A 108 -21.92 -1.64 3.06
CA VAL A 108 -23.06 -2.51 3.37
C VAL A 108 -22.58 -3.91 3.74
N VAL A 109 -21.74 -4.53 2.91
CA VAL A 109 -21.27 -5.90 3.12
C VAL A 109 -20.47 -6.02 4.42
N CYS A 110 -19.50 -5.15 4.66
CA CYS A 110 -18.64 -5.26 5.83
C CYS A 110 -19.39 -4.94 7.13
N VAL A 111 -20.29 -3.94 7.14
CA VAL A 111 -21.10 -3.61 8.33
C VAL A 111 -22.06 -4.74 8.70
N VAL A 112 -22.65 -5.40 7.70
CA VAL A 112 -23.58 -6.54 7.94
C VAL A 112 -22.81 -7.80 8.33
N PHE A 113 -21.66 -8.05 7.69
CA PHE A 113 -20.93 -9.31 7.86
C PHE A 113 -20.01 -9.34 9.10
N ILE A 114 -19.60 -8.19 9.64
CA ILE A 114 -18.63 -8.13 10.77
C ILE A 114 -19.01 -8.97 11.99
N PRO A 115 -20.28 -9.08 12.43
CA PRO A 115 -20.61 -9.92 13.58
C PRO A 115 -20.34 -11.41 13.33
N ASN A 116 -20.64 -11.90 12.12
CA ASN A 116 -20.40 -13.30 11.75
C ASN A 116 -18.90 -13.59 11.58
N PHE A 117 -18.17 -12.65 11.00
CA PHE A 117 -16.72 -12.75 10.86
C PHE A 117 -16.03 -12.85 12.23
N LEU A 118 -16.34 -11.97 13.17
CA LEU A 118 -15.71 -11.97 14.49
C LEU A 118 -16.05 -13.22 15.32
N LYS A 119 -17.29 -13.73 15.24
CA LYS A 119 -17.71 -14.97 15.91
C LYS A 119 -16.89 -16.19 15.45
N PHE A 120 -16.30 -16.14 14.26
CA PHE A 120 -15.44 -17.21 13.79
C PHE A 120 -14.07 -17.23 14.50
N PHE A 121 -13.62 -16.08 15.00
CA PHE A 121 -12.28 -15.94 15.60
C PHE A 121 -12.28 -15.85 17.12
N THR A 122 -13.39 -15.43 17.75
CA THR A 122 -13.46 -15.26 19.20
C THR A 122 -14.84 -15.58 19.76
N ASN A 123 -14.84 -16.19 20.95
CA ASN A 123 -16.04 -16.40 21.77
C ASN A 123 -16.09 -15.45 22.97
N ASP A 124 -15.09 -14.59 23.18
CA ASP A 124 -15.08 -13.60 24.24
C ASP A 124 -16.16 -12.54 23.98
N PRO A 125 -17.18 -12.40 24.86
CA PRO A 125 -18.27 -11.48 24.64
C PRO A 125 -17.86 -10.00 24.64
N VAL A 126 -16.81 -9.65 25.38
CA VAL A 126 -16.29 -8.27 25.44
C VAL A 126 -15.56 -7.92 24.13
N VAL A 127 -14.63 -8.76 23.71
CA VAL A 127 -13.90 -8.59 22.44
C VAL A 127 -14.86 -8.58 21.27
N LEU A 128 -15.86 -9.46 21.26
CA LEU A 128 -16.88 -9.51 20.20
C LEU A 128 -17.72 -8.23 20.16
N LYS A 129 -18.19 -7.74 21.30
CA LYS A 129 -18.97 -6.49 21.40
C LYS A 129 -18.15 -5.29 20.91
N ASP A 130 -16.92 -5.15 21.38
CA ASP A 130 -16.03 -4.05 21.04
C ASP A 130 -15.63 -4.09 19.56
N GLY A 131 -15.32 -5.27 19.03
CA GLY A 131 -15.00 -5.47 17.63
C GLY A 131 -16.15 -5.18 16.69
N ILE A 132 -17.39 -5.60 17.03
CA ILE A 132 -18.59 -5.29 16.24
C ILE A 132 -18.85 -3.78 16.26
N LEU A 133 -18.76 -3.14 17.43
CA LEU A 133 -18.99 -1.70 17.56
C LEU A 133 -17.96 -0.91 16.74
N TYR A 134 -16.66 -1.20 16.92
CA TYR A 134 -15.59 -0.57 16.17
C TYR A 134 -15.76 -0.79 14.66
N GLY A 135 -15.94 -2.05 14.24
CA GLY A 135 -16.03 -2.41 12.84
C GLY A 135 -17.23 -1.77 12.14
N ARG A 136 -18.40 -1.74 12.76
CA ARG A 136 -19.58 -1.08 12.20
C ARG A 136 -19.36 0.41 11.98
N ILE A 137 -18.76 1.11 12.94
CA ILE A 137 -18.45 2.54 12.80
C ILE A 137 -17.39 2.74 11.72
N ALA A 138 -16.25 2.07 11.80
CA ALA A 138 -15.13 2.23 10.86
C ALA A 138 -15.55 1.91 9.41
N PHE A 139 -16.31 0.83 9.19
CA PHE A 139 -16.73 0.43 7.85
C PHE A 139 -17.83 1.31 7.26
N SER A 140 -18.59 2.04 8.09
CA SER A 140 -19.53 3.05 7.61
C SER A 140 -18.86 4.18 6.82
N PHE A 141 -17.55 4.39 7.02
CA PHE A 141 -16.75 5.34 6.26
C PHE A 141 -16.15 4.76 4.96
N SER A 142 -16.44 3.51 4.59
CA SER A 142 -15.88 2.88 3.38
C SER A 142 -16.14 3.68 2.12
N PHE A 143 -17.31 4.30 1.99
CA PHE A 143 -17.61 5.19 0.86
C PHE A 143 -16.63 6.38 0.81
N VAL A 144 -16.42 7.03 1.94
CA VAL A 144 -15.50 8.18 2.05
C VAL A 144 -14.06 7.76 1.72
N ILE A 145 -13.63 6.59 2.22
CA ILE A 145 -12.30 6.04 1.95
C ILE A 145 -12.11 5.76 0.46
N GLN A 146 -13.06 5.06 -0.18
CA GLN A 146 -12.95 4.68 -1.58
C GLN A 146 -12.89 5.90 -2.51
N VAL A 147 -13.81 6.85 -2.32
CA VAL A 147 -13.86 8.06 -3.16
C VAL A 147 -12.71 9.02 -2.83
N GLY A 148 -12.34 9.14 -1.55
CA GLY A 148 -11.22 9.96 -1.11
C GLY A 148 -9.89 9.51 -1.71
N ILE A 149 -9.60 8.19 -1.68
CA ILE A 149 -8.41 7.62 -2.31
C ILE A 149 -8.47 7.76 -3.83
N ALA A 150 -9.64 7.62 -4.46
CA ALA A 150 -9.78 7.86 -5.89
C ALA A 150 -9.39 9.31 -6.26
N PHE A 151 -9.87 10.31 -5.52
CA PHE A 151 -9.43 11.70 -5.70
C PHE A 151 -7.93 11.86 -5.48
N GLU A 152 -7.37 11.26 -4.42
CA GLU A 152 -5.92 11.27 -4.20
C GLU A 152 -5.16 10.79 -5.45
N LYS A 153 -5.58 9.68 -6.05
CA LYS A 153 -4.94 9.11 -7.23
C LYS A 153 -5.15 9.96 -8.49
N ILE A 154 -6.28 10.66 -8.61
CA ILE A 154 -6.53 11.66 -9.65
C ILE A 154 -5.55 12.83 -9.51
N TYR A 155 -5.38 13.40 -8.31
CA TYR A 155 -4.40 14.47 -8.09
C TYR A 155 -2.96 14.01 -8.34
N GLN A 156 -2.64 12.78 -7.97
CA GLN A 156 -1.34 12.19 -8.26
C GLN A 156 -1.12 12.04 -9.77
N SER A 157 -2.13 11.67 -10.56
CA SER A 157 -2.02 11.56 -12.03
C SER A 157 -1.72 12.90 -12.72
N LEU A 158 -2.14 14.01 -12.09
CA LEU A 158 -1.84 15.38 -12.51
C LEU A 158 -0.48 15.89 -12.00
N GLY A 159 0.28 15.03 -11.30
CA GLY A 159 1.57 15.40 -10.72
C GLY A 159 1.51 16.25 -9.46
N ARG A 160 0.35 16.35 -8.80
CA ARG A 160 0.15 17.19 -7.61
C ARG A 160 0.47 16.44 -6.30
N MET A 161 1.64 15.78 -6.25
CA MET A 161 2.06 14.97 -5.11
C MET A 161 2.17 15.75 -3.80
N ALA A 162 2.67 17.00 -3.87
CA ALA A 162 2.79 17.85 -2.68
C ALA A 162 1.41 18.24 -2.10
N LEU A 163 0.39 18.39 -2.94
CA LEU A 163 -0.98 18.66 -2.49
C LEU A 163 -1.55 17.41 -1.79
N THR A 164 -1.42 16.24 -2.39
CA THR A 164 -1.93 15.00 -1.79
C THR A 164 -1.23 14.68 -0.46
N MET A 165 0.08 14.93 -0.38
CA MET A 165 0.82 14.84 0.88
C MET A 165 0.25 15.76 1.96
N LYS A 166 0.05 17.05 1.64
CA LYS A 166 -0.48 18.04 2.62
C LYS A 166 -1.87 17.63 3.12
N ILE A 167 -2.76 17.23 2.21
CA ILE A 167 -4.12 16.79 2.54
C ILE A 167 -4.08 15.56 3.43
N MET A 168 -3.22 14.58 3.12
CA MET A 168 -3.07 13.37 3.92
C MET A 168 -2.52 13.69 5.32
N ILE A 169 -1.51 14.56 5.43
CA ILE A 169 -0.97 15.00 6.73
C ILE A 169 -2.07 15.64 7.57
N ILE A 170 -2.91 16.51 6.99
CA ILE A 170 -4.05 17.11 7.70
C ILE A 170 -4.99 16.04 8.25
N GLY A 171 -5.32 15.01 7.46
CA GLY A 171 -6.13 13.88 7.92
C GLY A 171 -5.51 13.10 9.08
N CYS A 172 -4.22 12.76 8.97
CA CYS A 172 -3.48 12.07 10.03
C CYS A 172 -3.41 12.91 11.32
N VAL A 173 -3.10 14.20 11.22
CA VAL A 173 -3.05 15.11 12.37
C VAL A 173 -4.43 15.24 13.01
N THR A 174 -5.48 15.35 12.21
CA THR A 174 -6.87 15.40 12.71
C THR A 174 -7.18 14.15 13.52
N ASN A 175 -6.85 12.97 13.02
CA ASN A 175 -7.06 11.73 13.76
C ASN A 175 -6.26 11.69 15.07
N ILE A 176 -4.95 11.97 15.04
CA ILE A 176 -4.06 11.98 16.22
C ILE A 176 -4.60 12.92 17.32
N ILE A 177 -5.19 14.06 16.93
CA ILE A 177 -5.80 15.00 17.89
C ILE A 177 -7.12 14.46 18.42
N LEU A 178 -7.95 13.87 17.56
CA LEU A 178 -9.28 13.40 17.94
C LEU A 178 -9.24 12.10 18.74
N ASP A 179 -8.25 11.23 18.54
CA ASP A 179 -8.12 9.97 19.29
C ASP A 179 -8.22 10.17 20.80
N PRO A 180 -7.31 10.93 21.47
CA PRO A 180 -7.41 11.09 22.91
C PRO A 180 -8.69 11.83 23.37
N ILE A 181 -9.21 12.75 22.56
CA ILE A 181 -10.41 13.52 22.87
C ILE A 181 -11.66 12.63 22.88
N LEU A 182 -11.81 11.77 21.85
CA LEU A 182 -12.99 10.92 21.72
C LEU A 182 -12.87 9.61 22.52
N ILE A 183 -11.66 9.09 22.65
CA ILE A 183 -11.42 7.85 23.42
C ILE A 183 -11.66 8.09 24.92
N PHE A 184 -10.98 9.10 25.48
CA PHE A 184 -10.96 9.34 26.94
C PHE A 184 -11.92 10.42 27.41
N GLY A 185 -12.47 11.20 26.48
CA GLY A 185 -13.31 12.36 26.78
C GLY A 185 -12.50 13.61 27.13
N LEU A 186 -13.00 14.77 26.79
CA LEU A 186 -12.41 16.07 27.15
C LEU A 186 -13.49 17.12 27.32
N GLY A 187 -13.63 17.69 28.52
CA GLY A 187 -14.61 18.71 28.82
C GLY A 187 -16.05 18.21 28.62
N PRO A 188 -16.84 18.82 27.71
CA PRO A 188 -18.22 18.38 27.46
C PRO A 188 -18.34 17.12 26.61
N ILE A 189 -17.23 16.63 26.05
CA ILE A 189 -17.21 15.43 25.19
C ILE A 189 -17.06 14.19 26.08
N PRO A 190 -18.05 13.27 26.10
CA PRO A 190 -17.97 12.06 26.92
C PRO A 190 -16.94 11.09 26.36
N ALA A 191 -16.33 10.27 27.21
CA ALA A 191 -15.47 9.18 26.82
C ALA A 191 -16.24 8.12 26.02
N MET A 192 -15.80 7.85 24.79
CA MET A 192 -16.45 6.90 23.89
C MET A 192 -15.67 5.55 23.79
N GLY A 193 -14.50 5.47 24.40
CA GLY A 193 -13.66 4.26 24.34
C GLY A 193 -13.34 3.87 22.91
N ILE A 194 -13.49 2.56 22.59
CA ILE A 194 -13.16 2.03 21.25
C ILE A 194 -14.02 2.62 20.12
N ALA A 195 -15.27 3.03 20.43
CA ALA A 195 -16.09 3.75 19.45
C ALA A 195 -15.49 5.11 19.09
N GLY A 196 -14.87 5.79 20.07
CA GLY A 196 -14.16 7.05 19.87
C GLY A 196 -12.99 6.90 18.89
N ALA A 197 -12.19 5.85 19.01
CA ALA A 197 -11.12 5.53 18.06
C ALA A 197 -11.67 5.32 16.63
N ALA A 198 -12.76 4.56 16.48
CA ALA A 198 -13.39 4.34 15.17
C ALA A 198 -13.91 5.63 14.54
N VAL A 199 -14.54 6.50 15.34
CA VAL A 199 -15.05 7.81 14.87
C VAL A 199 -13.89 8.75 14.51
N ALA A 200 -12.84 8.82 15.34
CA ALA A 200 -11.65 9.63 15.05
C ALA A 200 -10.99 9.21 13.73
N THR A 201 -10.85 7.90 13.50
CA THR A 201 -10.35 7.34 12.24
C THR A 201 -11.25 7.76 11.07
N GLY A 202 -12.58 7.62 11.22
CA GLY A 202 -13.54 8.01 10.20
C GLY A 202 -13.50 9.51 9.86
N ILE A 203 -13.38 10.38 10.86
CA ILE A 203 -13.22 11.83 10.67
C ILE A 203 -11.87 12.14 10.00
N GLY A 204 -10.80 11.47 10.44
CA GLY A 204 -9.46 11.57 9.82
C GLY A 204 -9.44 11.22 8.34
N GLN A 205 -10.34 10.37 7.86
CA GLN A 205 -10.54 10.07 6.43
C GLN A 205 -11.50 11.05 5.75
N THR A 206 -12.49 11.57 6.49
CA THR A 206 -13.50 12.49 5.96
C THR A 206 -12.91 13.87 5.68
N VAL A 207 -12.01 14.37 6.52
CA VAL A 207 -11.36 15.68 6.31
C VAL A 207 -10.57 15.72 5.00
N PRO A 208 -9.69 14.77 4.66
CA PRO A 208 -9.06 14.68 3.35
C PRO A 208 -10.07 14.64 2.20
N PHE A 209 -11.14 13.84 2.33
CA PHE A 209 -12.18 13.76 1.31
C PHE A 209 -12.84 15.11 1.03
N ILE A 210 -13.21 15.86 2.09
CA ILE A 210 -13.78 17.21 1.94
C ILE A 210 -12.78 18.16 1.29
N LEU A 211 -11.49 18.11 1.68
CA LEU A 211 -10.46 18.92 1.06
C LEU A 211 -10.26 18.61 -0.41
N TYR A 212 -10.30 17.33 -0.81
CA TYR A 212 -10.26 16.95 -2.23
C TYR A 212 -11.47 17.48 -3.01
N LEU A 213 -12.68 17.44 -2.44
CA LEU A 213 -13.87 18.03 -3.05
C LEU A 213 -13.76 19.54 -3.20
N TYR A 214 -13.19 20.22 -2.19
CA TYR A 214 -12.92 21.66 -2.25
C TYR A 214 -11.97 21.98 -3.41
N TYR A 215 -10.81 21.30 -3.48
CA TYR A 215 -9.84 21.53 -4.55
C TYR A 215 -10.38 21.10 -5.92
N TYR A 216 -11.29 20.11 -5.99
CA TYR A 216 -11.97 19.74 -7.23
C TYR A 216 -12.74 20.95 -7.82
N LYS A 217 -13.44 21.70 -6.97
CA LYS A 217 -14.19 22.88 -7.40
C LYS A 217 -13.30 24.04 -7.80
N VAL A 218 -12.22 24.26 -7.07
CA VAL A 218 -11.38 25.47 -7.17
C VAL A 218 -10.27 25.33 -8.22
N ASP A 219 -9.61 24.17 -8.30
CA ASP A 219 -8.30 24.08 -8.95
C ASP A 219 -8.11 22.85 -9.84
N LEU A 220 -9.03 21.86 -9.86
CA LEU A 220 -8.90 20.70 -10.75
C LEU A 220 -9.24 21.11 -12.19
N PRO A 221 -8.34 20.86 -13.19
CA PRO A 221 -8.59 21.21 -14.57
C PRO A 221 -9.57 20.26 -15.29
N LEU A 222 -9.76 19.05 -14.74
CA LEU A 222 -10.66 18.03 -15.28
C LEU A 222 -12.06 18.17 -14.69
N ARG A 223 -13.09 17.94 -15.49
CA ARG A 223 -14.49 18.06 -15.09
C ARG A 223 -15.25 16.75 -15.31
N ILE A 224 -16.27 16.51 -14.49
CA ILE A 224 -17.18 15.37 -14.64
C ILE A 224 -18.33 15.82 -15.55
N HIS A 225 -18.53 15.09 -16.63
CA HIS A 225 -19.64 15.27 -17.55
C HIS A 225 -20.63 14.11 -17.41
N LYS A 226 -21.93 14.39 -17.62
CA LYS A 226 -22.98 13.38 -17.43
C LYS A 226 -22.81 12.21 -18.40
N GLU A 227 -22.47 12.49 -19.65
CA GLU A 227 -22.25 11.47 -20.69
C GLU A 227 -21.14 10.48 -20.31
N ALA A 228 -20.10 10.95 -19.60
CA ALA A 228 -19.02 10.11 -19.12
C ALA A 228 -19.47 9.09 -18.07
N LEU A 229 -20.47 9.45 -17.23
CA LEU A 229 -21.01 8.56 -16.20
C LEU A 229 -21.92 7.47 -16.78
N GLU A 230 -22.56 7.72 -17.92
CA GLU A 230 -23.43 6.78 -18.62
C GLU A 230 -22.62 5.77 -19.46
N SER A 231 -21.36 6.08 -19.77
CA SER A 231 -20.46 5.24 -20.57
C SER A 231 -19.78 4.18 -19.72
N THR A 232 -19.47 3.02 -20.32
CA THR A 232 -18.68 1.94 -19.70
C THR A 232 -17.34 1.71 -20.41
N GLN A 233 -16.96 2.63 -21.30
CA GLN A 233 -15.84 2.48 -22.23
C GLN A 233 -14.49 2.20 -21.53
N TYR A 234 -14.26 2.79 -20.34
CA TYR A 234 -12.99 2.66 -19.64
C TYR A 234 -12.99 1.60 -18.55
N TYR A 235 -14.12 0.97 -18.24
CA TYR A 235 -14.22 -0.04 -17.18
C TYR A 235 -13.17 -1.16 -17.33
N LYS A 236 -13.07 -1.72 -18.54
CA LYS A 236 -12.09 -2.77 -18.81
C LYS A 236 -10.65 -2.34 -18.56
N LYS A 237 -10.30 -1.09 -18.90
CA LYS A 237 -8.95 -0.56 -18.65
C LYS A 237 -8.72 -0.32 -17.16
N LEU A 238 -9.67 0.29 -16.47
CA LEU A 238 -9.60 0.58 -15.04
C LEU A 238 -9.46 -0.71 -14.22
N TYR A 239 -10.31 -1.70 -14.46
CA TYR A 239 -10.24 -3.00 -13.79
C TYR A 239 -9.04 -3.84 -14.23
N GLY A 240 -8.61 -3.75 -15.48
CA GLY A 240 -7.45 -4.47 -16.00
C GLY A 240 -6.13 -4.08 -15.31
N ILE A 241 -6.08 -2.92 -14.67
CA ILE A 241 -4.96 -2.46 -13.85
C ILE A 241 -5.31 -2.54 -12.36
N GLY A 242 -6.53 -2.12 -12.01
CA GLY A 242 -6.96 -2.01 -10.61
C GLY A 242 -7.06 -3.35 -9.88
N ILE A 243 -7.63 -4.39 -10.51
CA ILE A 243 -7.70 -5.73 -9.90
C ILE A 243 -6.30 -6.32 -9.66
N PRO A 244 -5.39 -6.37 -10.65
CA PRO A 244 -4.01 -6.78 -10.41
C PRO A 244 -3.31 -6.00 -9.30
N ALA A 245 -3.47 -4.68 -9.26
CA ALA A 245 -2.87 -3.85 -8.24
C ALA A 245 -3.46 -4.13 -6.84
N THR A 246 -4.76 -4.37 -6.73
CA THR A 246 -5.41 -4.79 -5.47
C THR A 246 -4.84 -6.12 -4.98
N LEU A 247 -4.70 -7.09 -5.88
CA LEU A 247 -4.11 -8.40 -5.54
C LEU A 247 -2.64 -8.25 -5.11
N ASN A 248 -1.86 -7.40 -5.78
CA ASN A 248 -0.48 -7.11 -5.39
C ASN A 248 -0.37 -6.62 -3.93
N ILE A 249 -1.34 -5.84 -3.46
CA ILE A 249 -1.39 -5.33 -2.08
C ILE A 249 -1.84 -6.44 -1.10
N ALA A 250 -2.69 -7.37 -1.52
CA ALA A 250 -3.23 -8.43 -0.67
C ALA A 250 -2.30 -9.65 -0.53
N LEU A 251 -1.51 -9.98 -1.57
CA LEU A 251 -0.66 -11.17 -1.62
C LEU A 251 0.33 -11.31 -0.44
N PRO A 252 0.97 -10.24 0.09
CA PRO A 252 1.83 -10.35 1.27
C PRO A 252 1.12 -10.95 2.49
N SER A 253 -0.16 -10.68 2.68
CA SER A 253 -0.93 -11.23 3.81
C SER A 253 -1.10 -12.75 3.69
N VAL A 254 -1.29 -13.26 2.47
CA VAL A 254 -1.35 -14.71 2.20
C VAL A 254 -0.01 -15.36 2.52
N LEU A 255 1.09 -14.74 2.06
CA LEU A 255 2.44 -15.23 2.36
C LEU A 255 2.68 -15.33 3.86
N ILE A 256 2.40 -14.24 4.60
CA ILE A 256 2.61 -14.20 6.06
C ILE A 256 1.83 -15.32 6.75
N SER A 257 0.57 -15.54 6.36
CA SER A 257 -0.28 -16.58 6.95
C SER A 257 0.29 -17.97 6.75
N VAL A 258 0.75 -18.29 5.54
CA VAL A 258 1.33 -19.61 5.23
C VAL A 258 2.69 -19.79 5.91
N LEU A 259 3.55 -18.78 5.92
CA LEU A 259 4.84 -18.87 6.61
C LEU A 259 4.66 -19.02 8.13
N ASN A 260 3.67 -18.35 8.73
CA ASN A 260 3.33 -18.55 10.14
C ASN A 260 2.89 -19.98 10.41
N ALA A 261 2.08 -20.59 9.52
CA ALA A 261 1.67 -22.00 9.64
C ALA A 261 2.85 -22.98 9.53
N ILE A 262 3.85 -22.69 8.71
CA ILE A 262 5.08 -23.47 8.65
C ILE A 262 5.91 -23.28 9.92
N LEU A 263 6.12 -22.04 10.37
CA LEU A 263 7.01 -21.74 11.48
C LEU A 263 6.48 -22.17 12.85
N ILE A 264 5.15 -22.12 13.05
CA ILE A 264 4.53 -22.54 14.31
C ILE A 264 4.75 -24.04 14.58
N SER A 265 4.91 -24.86 13.54
CA SER A 265 5.19 -26.29 13.69
C SER A 265 6.58 -26.57 14.31
N TYR A 266 7.49 -25.58 14.26
CA TYR A 266 8.79 -25.67 14.92
C TYR A 266 8.78 -25.02 16.31
N SER A 267 8.36 -23.74 16.39
CA SER A 267 8.18 -23.03 17.67
C SER A 267 7.49 -21.68 17.47
N ALA A 268 6.71 -21.25 18.47
CA ALA A 268 6.12 -19.91 18.51
C ALA A 268 7.16 -18.77 18.40
N ILE A 269 8.40 -19.01 18.83
CA ILE A 269 9.52 -18.07 18.74
C ILE A 269 9.73 -17.62 17.30
N TYR A 270 9.71 -18.53 16.33
CA TYR A 270 9.94 -18.20 14.92
C TYR A 270 8.80 -17.38 14.31
N VAL A 271 7.57 -17.56 14.76
CA VAL A 271 6.43 -16.71 14.39
C VAL A 271 6.64 -15.28 14.89
N VAL A 272 7.11 -15.12 16.12
CA VAL A 272 7.47 -13.79 16.69
C VAL A 272 8.59 -13.16 15.88
N VAL A 273 9.64 -13.92 15.54
CA VAL A 273 10.76 -13.44 14.70
C VAL A 273 10.27 -12.97 13.35
N LEU A 274 9.40 -13.74 12.67
CA LEU A 274 8.81 -13.34 11.38
C LEU A 274 7.99 -12.05 11.53
N GLY A 275 7.20 -11.92 12.58
CA GLY A 275 6.42 -10.71 12.87
C GLY A 275 7.29 -9.46 13.04
N ILE A 276 8.41 -9.58 13.80
CA ILE A 276 9.39 -8.50 13.97
C ILE A 276 10.03 -8.16 12.62
N TYR A 277 10.44 -9.17 11.85
CA TYR A 277 11.01 -8.97 10.52
C TYR A 277 10.08 -8.15 9.61
N TYR A 278 8.79 -8.49 9.53
CA TYR A 278 7.86 -7.75 8.67
C TYR A 278 7.67 -6.29 9.10
N LYS A 279 7.69 -6.01 10.41
CA LYS A 279 7.69 -4.61 10.90
C LYS A 279 8.93 -3.86 10.41
N LEU A 280 10.12 -4.46 10.52
CA LEU A 280 11.37 -3.87 10.04
C LEU A 280 11.37 -3.70 8.52
N GLN A 281 10.95 -4.73 7.78
CA GLN A 281 10.84 -4.68 6.33
C GLN A 281 9.98 -3.50 5.87
N THR A 282 8.87 -3.24 6.55
CA THR A 282 7.98 -2.11 6.23
C THR A 282 8.75 -0.79 6.25
N PHE A 283 9.58 -0.53 7.26
CA PHE A 283 10.38 0.69 7.35
C PHE A 283 11.46 0.78 6.26
N VAL A 284 12.14 -0.33 5.96
CA VAL A 284 13.19 -0.36 4.93
C VAL A 284 12.59 -0.18 3.53
N PHE A 285 11.43 -0.77 3.26
CA PHE A 285 10.78 -0.73 1.94
C PHE A 285 9.98 0.55 1.70
N MET A 286 9.58 1.26 2.75
CA MET A 286 8.74 2.46 2.68
C MET A 286 9.30 3.54 1.75
N PRO A 287 10.59 3.95 1.82
CA PRO A 287 11.12 4.95 0.90
C PRO A 287 11.08 4.49 -0.57
N SER A 288 11.44 3.24 -0.85
CA SER A 288 11.36 2.68 -2.21
C SER A 288 9.93 2.65 -2.74
N ASN A 289 8.96 2.25 -1.92
CA ASN A 289 7.55 2.25 -2.29
C ASN A 289 7.03 3.68 -2.53
N GLY A 290 7.47 4.66 -1.74
CA GLY A 290 7.16 6.06 -1.96
C GLY A 290 7.70 6.58 -3.29
N ILE A 291 8.94 6.21 -3.65
CA ILE A 291 9.52 6.55 -4.95
C ILE A 291 8.69 5.94 -6.08
N ILE A 292 8.34 4.66 -5.96
CA ILE A 292 7.53 3.95 -6.96
C ILE A 292 6.16 4.60 -7.12
N GLN A 293 5.49 4.99 -6.04
CA GLN A 293 4.22 5.72 -6.13
C GLN A 293 4.39 7.06 -6.86
N GLY A 294 5.47 7.79 -6.59
CA GLY A 294 5.76 9.07 -7.22
C GLY A 294 6.01 8.97 -8.72
N ILE A 295 6.65 7.89 -9.19
CA ILE A 295 6.98 7.74 -10.62
C ILE A 295 5.84 7.18 -11.47
N ARG A 296 4.83 6.49 -10.89
CA ARG A 296 3.75 5.88 -11.68
C ARG A 296 3.09 6.85 -12.67
N PRO A 297 2.62 8.04 -12.25
CA PRO A 297 2.03 8.99 -13.19
C PRO A 297 3.05 9.56 -14.18
N LEU A 298 4.34 9.70 -13.79
CA LEU A 298 5.38 10.11 -14.73
C LEU A 298 5.57 9.10 -15.86
N VAL A 299 5.55 7.80 -15.50
CA VAL A 299 5.65 6.71 -16.48
C VAL A 299 4.43 6.70 -17.39
N GLY A 300 3.21 6.77 -16.83
CA GLY A 300 1.96 6.79 -17.59
C GLY A 300 1.88 7.98 -18.54
N TYR A 301 2.20 9.18 -18.08
CA TYR A 301 2.22 10.40 -18.88
C TYR A 301 3.24 10.32 -20.05
N ASN A 302 4.50 9.95 -19.74
CA ASN A 302 5.53 9.84 -20.78
C ASN A 302 5.22 8.70 -21.77
N TYR A 303 4.50 7.64 -21.34
CA TYR A 303 4.03 6.59 -22.24
C TYR A 303 2.97 7.11 -23.21
N GLY A 304 2.00 7.88 -22.73
CA GLY A 304 1.01 8.56 -23.57
C GLY A 304 1.65 9.55 -24.56
N ALA A 305 2.66 10.30 -24.09
CA ALA A 305 3.43 11.25 -24.89
C ALA A 305 4.43 10.59 -25.85
N LYS A 306 4.57 9.25 -25.84
CA LYS A 306 5.56 8.48 -26.63
C LYS A 306 7.01 8.81 -26.32
N GLU A 307 7.29 9.37 -25.13
CA GLU A 307 8.63 9.71 -24.65
C GLU A 307 9.34 8.50 -24.02
N TYR A 308 9.58 7.45 -24.81
CA TYR A 308 10.08 6.15 -24.36
C TYR A 308 11.48 6.21 -23.74
N ASP A 309 12.35 7.09 -24.25
CA ASP A 309 13.68 7.29 -23.69
C ASP A 309 13.61 7.87 -22.27
N ARG A 310 12.66 8.73 -22.00
CA ARG A 310 12.45 9.27 -20.66
C ARG A 310 11.97 8.19 -19.71
N ILE A 311 11.06 7.30 -20.13
CA ILE A 311 10.64 6.15 -19.32
C ILE A 311 11.82 5.29 -18.93
N ASN A 312 12.73 4.99 -19.88
CA ASN A 312 13.95 4.23 -19.60
C ASN A 312 14.87 4.92 -18.58
N LYS A 313 15.03 6.24 -18.69
CA LYS A 313 15.84 7.02 -17.74
C LYS A 313 15.17 7.07 -16.36
N ILE A 314 13.85 7.24 -16.29
CA ILE A 314 13.07 7.18 -15.03
C ILE A 314 13.23 5.80 -14.40
N TYR A 315 13.07 4.71 -15.16
CA TYR A 315 13.27 3.33 -14.66
C TYR A 315 14.66 3.13 -14.07
N LYS A 316 15.73 3.50 -14.81
CA LYS A 316 17.11 3.33 -14.35
C LYS A 316 17.41 4.15 -13.09
N LEU A 317 16.93 5.40 -13.04
CA LEU A 317 17.12 6.26 -11.87
C LEU A 317 16.36 5.70 -10.65
N THR A 318 15.11 5.29 -10.83
CA THR A 318 14.30 4.69 -9.76
C THR A 318 14.94 3.42 -9.23
N LEU A 319 15.43 2.56 -10.12
CA LEU A 319 16.15 1.34 -9.74
C LEU A 319 17.43 1.67 -8.95
N CYS A 320 18.19 2.67 -9.37
CA CYS A 320 19.40 3.11 -8.67
C CYS A 320 19.07 3.62 -7.26
N LEU A 321 18.06 4.49 -7.12
CA LEU A 321 17.62 5.02 -5.83
C LEU A 321 17.09 3.91 -4.91
N SER A 322 16.26 3.00 -5.44
CA SER A 322 15.74 1.85 -4.69
C SER A 322 16.88 0.93 -4.26
N LEU A 323 17.86 0.67 -5.13
CA LEU A 323 19.01 -0.17 -4.82
C LEU A 323 19.85 0.43 -3.68
N ILE A 324 20.11 1.73 -3.71
CA ILE A 324 20.85 2.43 -2.62
C ILE A 324 20.10 2.25 -1.28
N ILE A 325 18.79 2.46 -1.27
CA ILE A 325 17.96 2.29 -0.07
C ILE A 325 18.02 0.84 0.43
N MET A 326 17.88 -0.12 -0.47
CA MET A 326 17.87 -1.55 -0.11
C MET A 326 19.25 -2.04 0.36
N ILE A 327 20.34 -1.55 -0.24
CA ILE A 327 21.71 -1.82 0.25
C ILE A 327 21.87 -1.24 1.66
N ALA A 328 21.47 0.01 1.89
CA ALA A 328 21.54 0.61 3.22
C ALA A 328 20.73 -0.18 4.24
N GLY A 329 19.49 -0.61 3.91
CA GLY A 329 18.67 -1.48 4.77
C GLY A 329 19.32 -2.84 5.05
N THR A 330 19.92 -3.47 4.03
CA THR A 330 20.67 -4.72 4.18
C THR A 330 21.87 -4.54 5.12
N LEU A 331 22.66 -3.50 4.92
CA LEU A 331 23.82 -3.22 5.77
C LEU A 331 23.40 -2.97 7.22
N LEU A 332 22.35 -2.21 7.46
CA LEU A 332 21.80 -1.99 8.81
C LEU A 332 21.40 -3.30 9.49
N CYS A 333 20.66 -4.16 8.79
CA CYS A 333 20.23 -5.45 9.32
C CYS A 333 21.40 -6.45 9.50
N PHE A 334 22.48 -6.31 8.72
CA PHE A 334 23.63 -7.20 8.79
C PHE A 334 24.60 -6.80 9.89
N VAL A 335 24.84 -5.50 10.06
CA VAL A 335 25.81 -4.94 11.03
C VAL A 335 25.22 -4.83 12.44
N PHE A 336 23.95 -4.40 12.55
CA PHE A 336 23.27 -4.11 13.81
C PHE A 336 22.05 -5.02 14.11
N PRO A 337 22.08 -6.33 13.80
CA PRO A 337 20.90 -7.17 13.95
C PRO A 337 20.47 -7.35 15.42
N LYS A 338 21.42 -7.36 16.38
CA LYS A 338 21.13 -7.50 17.81
C LYS A 338 20.43 -6.26 18.36
N GLU A 339 20.93 -5.09 18.01
CA GLU A 339 20.38 -3.80 18.44
C GLU A 339 18.97 -3.64 17.89
N ILE A 340 18.78 -3.94 16.61
CA ILE A 340 17.47 -3.87 15.94
C ILE A 340 16.47 -4.85 16.56
N MET A 341 16.85 -6.12 16.75
CA MET A 341 15.98 -7.10 17.40
C MET A 341 15.70 -6.73 18.85
N GLY A 342 16.69 -6.18 19.57
CA GLY A 342 16.57 -5.74 20.95
C GLY A 342 15.57 -4.61 21.19
N LEU A 343 15.19 -3.86 20.14
CA LEU A 343 14.10 -2.87 20.22
C LEU A 343 12.73 -3.53 20.40
N PHE A 344 12.57 -4.78 19.96
CA PHE A 344 11.27 -5.48 19.92
C PHE A 344 11.16 -6.60 20.96
N THR A 345 12.28 -7.20 21.38
CA THR A 345 12.27 -8.32 22.34
C THR A 345 13.43 -8.29 23.29
N LYS A 346 13.17 -8.70 24.55
CA LYS A 346 14.20 -8.95 25.57
C LYS A 346 14.43 -10.46 25.79
N ASN A 347 13.62 -11.31 25.16
CA ASN A 347 13.79 -12.76 25.24
C ASN A 347 15.03 -13.17 24.46
N LYS A 348 15.99 -13.82 25.11
CA LYS A 348 17.28 -14.17 24.54
C LYS A 348 17.14 -15.14 23.35
N GLU A 349 16.29 -16.15 23.46
CA GLU A 349 16.09 -17.15 22.40
C GLU A 349 15.48 -16.49 21.14
N THR A 350 14.47 -15.63 21.31
CA THR A 350 13.86 -14.85 20.21
C THR A 350 14.88 -13.90 19.58
N LEU A 351 15.73 -13.27 20.39
CA LEU A 351 16.78 -12.36 19.93
C LEU A 351 17.83 -13.11 19.10
N ASP A 352 18.34 -14.24 19.59
CA ASP A 352 19.37 -15.03 18.90
C ASP A 352 18.83 -15.61 17.58
N ALA A 353 17.60 -16.17 17.57
CA ALA A 353 16.92 -16.62 16.36
C ALA A 353 16.66 -15.47 15.38
N GLY A 354 16.26 -14.30 15.88
CA GLY A 354 16.00 -13.11 15.07
C GLY A 354 17.26 -12.53 14.44
N VAL A 355 18.39 -12.54 15.10
CA VAL A 355 19.70 -12.12 14.55
C VAL A 355 20.06 -12.97 13.32
N ILE A 356 19.90 -14.29 13.43
CA ILE A 356 20.15 -15.21 12.31
C ILE A 356 19.18 -14.91 11.17
N ALA A 357 17.88 -14.80 11.47
CA ALA A 357 16.85 -14.51 10.50
C ALA A 357 17.12 -13.20 9.75
N LEU A 358 17.40 -12.09 10.46
CA LEU A 358 17.66 -10.80 9.85
C LEU A 358 18.85 -10.82 8.90
N ARG A 359 19.95 -11.45 9.30
CA ARG A 359 21.13 -11.55 8.41
C ARG A 359 20.84 -12.31 7.14
N ILE A 360 20.12 -13.42 7.22
CA ILE A 360 19.80 -14.24 6.04
C ILE A 360 18.78 -13.52 5.14
N ILE A 361 17.68 -13.03 5.72
CA ILE A 361 16.58 -12.46 4.94
C ILE A 361 16.98 -11.12 4.31
N SER A 362 17.76 -10.28 5.01
CA SER A 362 18.12 -8.95 4.50
C SER A 362 18.89 -8.97 3.18
N ILE A 363 19.56 -10.07 2.83
CA ILE A 363 20.18 -10.27 1.50
C ILE A 363 19.13 -10.10 0.39
N SER A 364 17.89 -10.51 0.65
CA SER A 364 16.78 -10.40 -0.32
C SER A 364 16.46 -8.96 -0.71
N PHE A 365 16.71 -7.97 0.15
CA PHE A 365 16.34 -6.58 -0.10
C PHE A 365 16.97 -6.02 -1.35
N VAL A 366 18.24 -6.31 -1.59
CA VAL A 366 18.98 -5.85 -2.76
C VAL A 366 18.30 -6.32 -4.05
N PHE A 367 17.94 -7.59 -4.12
CA PHE A 367 17.29 -8.18 -5.30
C PHE A 367 15.84 -7.69 -5.46
N SER A 368 15.14 -7.44 -4.36
CA SER A 368 13.76 -6.94 -4.39
C SER A 368 13.62 -5.53 -4.98
N SER A 369 14.70 -4.71 -4.99
CA SER A 369 14.71 -3.42 -5.67
C SER A 369 14.31 -3.53 -7.14
N LEU A 370 14.71 -4.61 -7.80
CA LEU A 370 14.48 -4.86 -9.22
C LEU A 370 13.03 -5.26 -9.49
N SER A 371 12.49 -6.20 -8.71
CA SER A 371 11.12 -6.67 -8.84
C SER A 371 10.11 -5.57 -8.49
N LEU A 372 10.36 -4.78 -7.43
CA LEU A 372 9.54 -3.64 -7.04
C LEU A 372 9.51 -2.55 -8.09
N THR A 373 10.70 -2.14 -8.57
CA THR A 373 10.80 -1.08 -9.60
C THR A 373 10.14 -1.50 -10.90
N SER A 374 10.39 -2.73 -11.36
CA SER A 374 9.80 -3.24 -12.60
C SER A 374 8.28 -3.36 -12.49
N GLY A 375 7.77 -3.89 -11.36
CA GLY A 375 6.33 -3.98 -11.10
C GLY A 375 5.66 -2.60 -11.09
N GLY A 376 6.24 -1.64 -10.38
CA GLY A 376 5.70 -0.27 -10.29
C GLY A 376 5.69 0.46 -11.65
N VAL A 377 6.73 0.29 -12.46
CA VAL A 377 6.78 0.86 -13.82
C VAL A 377 5.76 0.18 -14.74
N LEU A 378 5.59 -1.15 -14.66
CA LEU A 378 4.56 -1.87 -15.43
C LEU A 378 3.15 -1.39 -15.04
N GLU A 379 2.88 -1.13 -13.76
CA GLU A 379 1.61 -0.54 -13.33
C GLU A 379 1.42 0.87 -13.91
N GLY A 380 2.46 1.70 -13.88
CA GLY A 380 2.45 3.03 -14.51
C GLY A 380 2.22 2.99 -16.02
N LEU A 381 2.72 1.96 -16.72
CA LEU A 381 2.45 1.71 -18.15
C LEU A 381 1.03 1.18 -18.41
N GLY A 382 0.22 0.97 -17.38
CA GLY A 382 -1.10 0.35 -17.53
C GLY A 382 -1.07 -1.16 -17.72
N MET A 383 0.05 -1.81 -17.43
CA MET A 383 0.26 -3.25 -17.60
C MET A 383 0.10 -4.00 -16.27
N GLY A 384 -1.12 -4.03 -15.72
CA GLY A 384 -1.41 -4.63 -14.43
C GLY A 384 -1.11 -6.14 -14.36
N ILE A 385 -1.50 -6.91 -15.38
CA ILE A 385 -1.28 -8.37 -15.40
C ILE A 385 0.21 -8.74 -15.33
N PRO A 386 1.12 -8.18 -16.13
CA PRO A 386 2.56 -8.41 -15.98
C PRO A 386 3.12 -8.08 -14.58
N SER A 387 2.64 -7.00 -13.95
CA SER A 387 2.99 -6.68 -12.56
C SER A 387 2.49 -7.74 -11.57
N LEU A 388 1.25 -8.21 -11.74
CA LEU A 388 0.68 -9.28 -10.91
C LEU A 388 1.46 -10.60 -11.03
N ILE A 389 1.91 -10.97 -12.24
CA ILE A 389 2.72 -12.18 -12.43
C ILE A 389 4.02 -12.10 -11.60
N ILE A 390 4.69 -10.94 -11.60
CA ILE A 390 5.89 -10.73 -10.77
C ILE A 390 5.55 -10.93 -9.29
N SER A 391 4.44 -10.34 -8.82
CA SER A 391 4.01 -10.45 -7.43
C SER A 391 3.59 -11.87 -7.06
N LEU A 392 2.90 -12.59 -7.94
CA LEU A 392 2.55 -14.00 -7.71
C LEU A 392 3.80 -14.87 -7.59
N CYS A 393 4.81 -14.67 -8.46
CA CYS A 393 6.08 -15.38 -8.33
C CYS A 393 6.74 -15.09 -6.98
N ARG A 394 6.74 -13.82 -6.56
CA ARG A 394 7.37 -13.35 -5.33
C ARG A 394 6.67 -13.86 -4.06
N TYR A 395 5.35 -13.82 -4.02
CA TYR A 395 4.58 -14.05 -2.78
C TYR A 395 3.93 -15.41 -2.68
N VAL A 396 3.84 -16.19 -3.79
CA VAL A 396 3.11 -17.46 -3.81
C VAL A 396 3.90 -18.55 -4.54
N VAL A 397 4.13 -18.39 -5.84
CA VAL A 397 4.55 -19.47 -6.73
C VAL A 397 5.96 -19.96 -6.41
N ILE A 398 6.90 -19.09 -6.05
CA ILE A 398 8.29 -19.47 -5.77
C ILE A 398 8.51 -19.60 -4.27
N ILE A 399 8.11 -18.59 -3.47
CA ILE A 399 8.47 -18.55 -2.05
C ILE A 399 7.83 -19.68 -1.24
N LEU A 400 6.53 -19.98 -1.46
CA LEU A 400 5.85 -20.99 -0.64
C LEU A 400 6.41 -22.40 -0.85
N PRO A 401 6.59 -22.93 -2.08
CA PRO A 401 7.26 -24.19 -2.28
C PRO A 401 8.71 -24.20 -1.78
N CYS A 402 9.44 -23.08 -2.02
CA CYS A 402 10.82 -22.95 -1.56
C CYS A 402 10.91 -22.99 -0.03
N ALA A 403 10.05 -22.25 0.67
CA ALA A 403 10.00 -22.25 2.13
C ALA A 403 9.61 -23.63 2.70
N TYR A 404 8.64 -24.32 2.08
CA TYR A 404 8.23 -25.66 2.50
C TYR A 404 9.36 -26.68 2.33
N ILE A 405 10.01 -26.71 1.16
CA ILE A 405 11.11 -27.65 0.87
C ILE A 405 12.32 -27.35 1.76
N LEU A 406 12.74 -26.08 1.84
CA LEU A 406 13.92 -25.73 2.62
C LEU A 406 13.68 -25.87 4.12
N SER A 407 12.48 -25.66 4.61
CA SER A 407 12.17 -25.89 6.03
C SER A 407 12.23 -27.36 6.40
N SER A 408 11.88 -28.28 5.51
CA SER A 408 12.02 -29.72 5.75
C SER A 408 13.48 -30.19 5.76
N LEU A 409 14.40 -29.49 5.07
CA LEU A 409 15.81 -29.84 4.98
C LEU A 409 16.67 -29.14 6.04
N LEU A 410 16.40 -27.89 6.35
CA LEU A 410 17.21 -26.99 7.19
C LEU A 410 16.48 -26.54 8.46
N GLY A 411 15.28 -27.05 8.73
CA GLY A 411 14.44 -26.57 9.80
C GLY A 411 13.98 -25.11 9.57
N PRO A 412 13.70 -24.35 10.64
CA PRO A 412 13.14 -22.99 10.52
C PRO A 412 14.06 -22.02 9.77
N THR A 413 15.39 -22.24 9.76
CA THR A 413 16.33 -21.41 8.98
C THR A 413 16.12 -21.56 7.48
N GLY A 414 15.61 -22.68 7.02
CA GLY A 414 15.23 -22.89 5.62
C GLY A 414 14.20 -21.90 5.13
N VAL A 415 13.25 -21.50 6.00
CA VAL A 415 12.26 -20.46 5.66
C VAL A 415 12.95 -19.11 5.37
N TRP A 416 13.99 -18.77 6.14
CA TRP A 416 14.75 -17.52 5.94
C TRP A 416 15.51 -17.54 4.61
N HIS A 417 16.08 -18.68 4.24
CA HIS A 417 16.76 -18.83 2.94
C HIS A 417 15.80 -18.73 1.77
N ALA A 418 14.54 -19.13 1.90
CA ALA A 418 13.54 -19.01 0.84
C ALA A 418 13.34 -17.56 0.37
N PHE A 419 13.51 -16.56 1.24
CA PHE A 419 13.35 -15.14 0.88
C PHE A 419 14.33 -14.69 -0.20
N TRP A 420 15.64 -14.85 0.05
CA TRP A 420 16.63 -14.35 -0.91
C TRP A 420 16.66 -15.19 -2.20
N ILE A 421 16.46 -16.51 -2.11
CA ILE A 421 16.37 -17.37 -3.29
C ILE A 421 15.20 -16.91 -4.17
N THR A 422 14.03 -16.72 -3.58
CA THR A 422 12.84 -16.23 -4.30
C THR A 422 13.09 -14.88 -4.95
N GLU A 423 13.73 -13.95 -4.24
CA GLU A 423 13.97 -12.61 -4.80
C GLU A 423 14.97 -12.62 -5.95
N VAL A 424 15.97 -13.49 -5.94
CA VAL A 424 16.88 -13.68 -7.08
C VAL A 424 16.11 -14.16 -8.32
N PHE A 425 15.29 -15.21 -8.18
CA PHE A 425 14.48 -15.69 -9.31
C PHE A 425 13.47 -14.65 -9.78
N THR A 426 12.78 -14.00 -8.85
CA THR A 426 11.80 -12.96 -9.17
C THR A 426 12.45 -11.75 -9.83
N ALA A 427 13.67 -11.37 -9.44
CA ALA A 427 14.43 -10.31 -10.07
C ALA A 427 14.72 -10.63 -11.55
N VAL A 428 15.16 -11.86 -11.84
CA VAL A 428 15.38 -12.32 -13.23
C VAL A 428 14.07 -12.31 -14.02
N ILE A 429 12.99 -12.89 -13.48
CA ILE A 429 11.66 -12.92 -14.11
C ILE A 429 11.17 -11.49 -14.40
N SER A 430 11.31 -10.59 -13.43
CA SER A 430 10.86 -9.21 -13.57
C SER A 430 11.61 -8.46 -14.68
N LEU A 431 12.93 -8.68 -14.81
CA LEU A 431 13.72 -8.14 -15.89
C LEU A 431 13.30 -8.68 -17.26
N LEU A 432 13.06 -9.99 -17.35
CA LEU A 432 12.64 -10.61 -18.61
C LEU A 432 11.26 -10.07 -19.04
N ILE A 433 10.31 -10.00 -18.12
CA ILE A 433 8.96 -9.44 -18.36
C ILE A 433 9.09 -7.99 -18.80
N TYR A 434 9.83 -7.16 -18.05
CA TYR A 434 10.01 -5.75 -18.38
C TYR A 434 10.66 -5.54 -19.76
N LYS A 435 11.76 -6.25 -20.05
CA LYS A 435 12.44 -6.18 -21.35
C LYS A 435 11.52 -6.60 -22.50
N LYS A 436 10.76 -7.70 -22.34
CA LYS A 436 9.79 -8.16 -23.34
C LYS A 436 8.70 -7.10 -23.57
N LYS A 437 8.06 -6.62 -22.50
CA LYS A 437 7.00 -5.62 -22.61
C LYS A 437 7.49 -4.29 -23.17
N LYS A 438 8.71 -3.88 -22.82
CA LYS A 438 9.36 -2.73 -23.42
C LYS A 438 9.51 -2.89 -24.95
N LYS A 439 10.03 -4.04 -25.42
CA LYS A 439 10.18 -4.33 -26.84
C LYS A 439 8.82 -4.29 -27.56
N ASP A 440 7.81 -4.96 -26.99
CA ASP A 440 6.47 -5.04 -27.58
C ASP A 440 5.76 -3.67 -27.65
N SER A 441 6.00 -2.76 -26.71
CA SER A 441 5.24 -1.52 -26.54
C SER A 441 5.95 -0.25 -27.03
N PHE A 442 7.27 -0.26 -27.14
CA PHE A 442 8.06 0.90 -27.55
C PHE A 442 8.49 0.83 -29.03
N ASN A 443 8.01 -0.20 -29.78
CA ASN A 443 8.37 -0.41 -31.20
C ASN A 443 9.89 -0.42 -31.43
N LEU A 444 10.65 -1.07 -30.51
CA LEU A 444 12.11 -1.20 -30.56
C LEU A 444 12.53 -2.58 -31.05
#